data_b05137a3c9d051ba8cd396def10ee95d
#
_entry.id   b05137a3c9d051ba8cd396def10ee95d
#
_cell.length_a   1.000
_cell.length_b   1.000
_cell.length_c   1.000
_cell.angle_alpha   90.00
_cell.angle_beta   90.00
_cell.angle_gamma   90.00
#
_symmetry.space_group_name_H-M   'P 1'
#
loop_
_entity.id
_entity.type
_entity.pdbx_description
1 polymer ?
#
loop_
_entity_poly.entity_id
_entity_poly.type
_entity_poly.pdbx_seq_one_letter_code
_entity_poly.pdbx_strand_id
1 'polypeptide(L)'
;MSEKIIVSGVGCCLVDLLYNGIDFQSETLHPFLSKERGDGGLTPGQLVFQEEFEQYCGLPFTDLLDKITGGRVYDKINIGGPSIVSLINAAQLTENNHCEVRFYGRGGNDEIGQYLLTSLGKTPVVLKDYQLTDNRTPSTVVLSDPTYDNGHGERMFLNSIGAAWDCTPDQLDDDFFDSNIVVFGGTALVPHIHDNLTELLKKAKSRGCFTIVNTVFDFRNEKANPSKKWPIGENDDSYQLIDLLITDQEEAFRLSGRKDATEAIRFFIDQKVSSLIVTNAPNR
;
A
#
# COMPACT_ATOMS: atom_id res chain seq x y z
N MET A 1 24.16 17.85 23.27
CA MET A 1 23.69 17.54 21.91
C MET A 1 22.37 16.79 22.08
N SER A 2 21.29 17.23 21.45
CA SER A 2 20.03 16.46 21.48
C SER A 2 20.27 15.11 20.80
N GLU A 3 19.74 14.05 21.39
CA GLU A 3 19.81 12.70 20.85
C GLU A 3 19.09 12.68 19.48
N LYS A 4 19.66 11.97 18.50
CA LYS A 4 19.10 11.86 17.16
C LYS A 4 17.84 10.99 17.21
N ILE A 5 16.73 11.50 16.68
CA ILE A 5 15.49 10.69 16.55
C ILE A 5 15.63 9.78 15.35
N ILE A 6 15.36 8.50 15.56
CA ILE A 6 15.37 7.46 14.52
C ILE A 6 13.94 7.01 14.25
N VAL A 7 13.54 7.07 12.99
CA VAL A 7 12.26 6.55 12.48
C VAL A 7 12.56 5.43 11.50
N SER A 8 12.14 4.22 11.80
CA SER A 8 12.28 3.08 10.87
C SER A 8 10.92 2.66 10.35
N GLY A 9 10.80 2.47 9.05
CA GLY A 9 9.55 2.06 8.42
C GLY A 9 9.70 0.88 7.48
N VAL A 10 8.65 0.06 7.44
CA VAL A 10 8.46 -1.06 6.51
C VAL A 10 7.04 -1.00 5.96
N GLY A 11 6.85 -1.46 4.74
CA GLY A 11 5.52 -1.54 4.16
C GLY A 11 5.49 -1.26 2.66
N CYS A 12 4.33 -0.86 2.17
CA CYS A 12 4.09 -0.69 0.75
C CYS A 12 5.01 0.35 0.11
N CYS A 13 5.81 -0.11 -0.84
CA CYS A 13 6.70 0.68 -1.71
C CYS A 13 6.59 0.11 -3.12
N LEU A 14 6.08 0.88 -4.04
CA LEU A 14 5.80 0.43 -5.40
C LEU A 14 5.96 1.58 -6.40
N VAL A 15 5.73 1.27 -7.66
CA VAL A 15 5.72 2.24 -8.75
C VAL A 15 4.33 2.32 -9.35
N ASP A 16 3.82 3.54 -9.53
CA ASP A 16 2.59 3.80 -10.27
C ASP A 16 2.93 4.14 -11.74
N LEU A 17 2.41 3.33 -12.67
CA LEU A 17 2.54 3.49 -14.12
C LEU A 17 1.24 4.06 -14.66
N LEU A 18 1.21 5.34 -14.99
CA LEU A 18 -0.01 6.05 -15.39
C LEU A 18 -0.21 6.03 -16.89
N TYR A 19 -1.39 5.59 -17.31
CA TYR A 19 -1.89 5.66 -18.67
C TYR A 19 -3.12 6.57 -18.71
N ASN A 20 -2.98 7.77 -19.24
CA ASN A 20 -4.07 8.74 -19.32
C ASN A 20 -4.85 8.59 -20.64
N GLY A 21 -6.12 9.00 -20.63
CA GLY A 21 -6.97 9.02 -21.81
C GLY A 21 -7.33 7.61 -22.30
N ILE A 22 -7.49 6.67 -21.40
CA ILE A 22 -8.08 5.35 -21.66
C ILE A 22 -9.60 5.52 -21.61
N ASP A 23 -10.26 5.46 -22.76
CA ASP A 23 -11.73 5.54 -22.83
C ASP A 23 -12.37 4.27 -22.24
N PHE A 24 -13.00 4.42 -21.08
CA PHE A 24 -13.64 3.29 -20.36
C PHE A 24 -14.91 2.79 -21.03
N GLN A 25 -15.45 3.53 -22.00
CA GLN A 25 -16.62 3.13 -22.78
C GLN A 25 -16.25 2.56 -24.15
N SER A 26 -14.94 2.46 -24.47
CA SER A 26 -14.49 1.95 -25.77
C SER A 26 -14.80 0.48 -25.97
N GLU A 27 -15.09 0.09 -27.21
CA GLU A 27 -15.24 -1.33 -27.59
C GLU A 27 -13.96 -2.14 -27.30
N THR A 28 -12.80 -1.49 -27.32
CA THR A 28 -11.51 -2.10 -27.02
C THR A 28 -11.40 -2.51 -25.54
N LEU A 29 -11.92 -1.69 -24.63
CA LEU A 29 -11.85 -1.99 -23.19
C LEU A 29 -12.98 -2.91 -22.72
N HIS A 30 -14.12 -2.88 -23.38
CA HIS A 30 -15.31 -3.64 -22.97
C HIS A 30 -15.07 -5.13 -22.67
N PRO A 31 -14.23 -5.90 -23.42
CA PRO A 31 -13.95 -7.31 -23.09
C PRO A 31 -13.24 -7.54 -21.76
N PHE A 32 -12.59 -6.53 -21.21
CA PHE A 32 -11.78 -6.58 -20.00
C PHE A 32 -12.51 -6.11 -18.74
N LEU A 33 -13.73 -5.53 -18.94
CA LEU A 33 -14.54 -5.06 -17.81
C LEU A 33 -15.15 -6.24 -17.04
N SER A 34 -15.24 -6.08 -15.73
CA SER A 34 -15.94 -7.01 -14.82
C SER A 34 -17.41 -7.16 -15.22
N LYS A 35 -17.90 -8.40 -15.20
CA LYS A 35 -19.30 -8.77 -15.43
C LYS A 35 -20.03 -9.07 -14.13
N GLU A 36 -19.28 -9.54 -13.12
CA GLU A 36 -19.79 -9.89 -11.81
C GLU A 36 -18.78 -9.49 -10.74
N ARG A 37 -19.24 -9.07 -9.59
CA ARG A 37 -18.36 -8.65 -8.49
C ARG A 37 -17.34 -9.73 -8.11
N GLY A 38 -16.06 -9.39 -8.21
CA GLY A 38 -14.96 -10.26 -7.81
C GLY A 38 -14.56 -11.30 -8.85
N ASP A 39 -14.98 -11.15 -10.11
CA ASP A 39 -14.61 -12.05 -11.21
C ASP A 39 -13.18 -11.83 -11.75
N GLY A 40 -12.50 -10.78 -11.30
CA GLY A 40 -11.13 -10.43 -11.73
C GLY A 40 -11.08 -9.48 -12.93
N GLY A 41 -12.21 -9.02 -13.45
CA GLY A 41 -12.28 -8.00 -14.49
C GLY A 41 -12.09 -6.59 -13.95
N LEU A 42 -11.84 -5.64 -14.86
CA LEU A 42 -11.65 -4.22 -14.54
C LEU A 42 -12.97 -3.58 -14.12
N THR A 43 -12.93 -2.75 -13.08
CA THR A 43 -14.08 -1.94 -12.64
C THR A 43 -13.62 -0.51 -12.35
N PRO A 44 -14.32 0.52 -12.88
CA PRO A 44 -14.00 1.90 -12.56
C PRO A 44 -13.97 2.15 -11.04
N GLY A 45 -12.94 2.86 -10.57
CA GLY A 45 -12.73 3.15 -9.16
C GLY A 45 -12.15 2.01 -8.32
N GLN A 46 -11.89 0.83 -8.92
CA GLN A 46 -11.46 -0.35 -8.17
C GLN A 46 -10.07 -0.84 -8.63
N LEU A 47 -9.48 -1.64 -7.74
CA LEU A 47 -8.22 -2.34 -8.00
C LEU A 47 -8.49 -3.82 -8.20
N VAL A 48 -7.76 -4.42 -9.14
CA VAL A 48 -7.66 -5.87 -9.34
C VAL A 48 -6.18 -6.27 -9.32
N PHE A 49 -5.88 -7.46 -8.81
CA PHE A 49 -4.53 -8.00 -8.92
C PHE A 49 -4.25 -8.50 -10.33
N GLN A 50 -3.01 -8.32 -10.77
CA GLN A 50 -2.55 -8.72 -12.09
C GLN A 50 -2.85 -10.20 -12.37
N GLU A 51 -2.58 -11.09 -11.43
CA GLU A 51 -2.78 -12.52 -11.55
C GLU A 51 -4.27 -12.90 -11.73
N GLU A 52 -5.15 -12.15 -11.07
CA GLU A 52 -6.61 -12.34 -11.19
C GLU A 52 -7.11 -11.87 -12.55
N PHE A 53 -6.59 -10.76 -13.01
CA PHE A 53 -6.93 -10.22 -14.33
C PHE A 53 -6.42 -11.11 -15.47
N GLU A 54 -5.22 -11.67 -15.35
CA GLU A 54 -4.69 -12.69 -16.27
C GLU A 54 -5.60 -13.93 -16.30
N GLN A 55 -6.04 -14.40 -15.14
CA GLN A 55 -6.95 -15.55 -15.05
C GLN A 55 -8.32 -15.24 -15.67
N TYR A 56 -8.87 -14.05 -15.42
CA TYR A 56 -10.15 -13.61 -15.97
C TYR A 56 -10.11 -13.53 -17.50
N CYS A 57 -9.03 -12.98 -18.05
CA CYS A 57 -8.88 -12.75 -19.48
C CYS A 57 -8.29 -13.94 -20.25
N GLY A 58 -7.60 -14.86 -19.56
CA GLY A 58 -6.91 -16.01 -20.18
C GLY A 58 -5.69 -15.65 -21.03
N LEU A 59 -5.06 -14.51 -20.78
CA LEU A 59 -3.89 -13.99 -21.51
C LEU A 59 -2.83 -13.48 -20.53
N PRO A 60 -1.53 -13.48 -20.91
CA PRO A 60 -0.48 -12.85 -20.15
C PRO A 60 -0.71 -11.34 -19.97
N PHE A 61 -0.30 -10.77 -18.84
CA PHE A 61 -0.51 -9.36 -18.52
C PHE A 61 0.08 -8.39 -19.55
N THR A 62 1.25 -8.71 -20.08
CA THR A 62 1.89 -7.90 -21.14
C THR A 62 1.00 -7.76 -22.36
N ASP A 63 0.40 -8.86 -22.83
CA ASP A 63 -0.48 -8.88 -23.99
C ASP A 63 -1.79 -8.13 -23.70
N LEU A 64 -2.29 -8.23 -22.46
CA LEU A 64 -3.49 -7.51 -22.01
C LEU A 64 -3.22 -6.01 -21.97
N LEU A 65 -2.09 -5.60 -21.39
CA LEU A 65 -1.73 -4.19 -21.31
C LEU A 65 -1.55 -3.59 -22.70
N ASP A 66 -0.88 -4.29 -23.61
CA ASP A 66 -0.71 -3.87 -25.00
C ASP A 66 -2.07 -3.69 -25.73
N LYS A 67 -3.00 -4.61 -25.52
CA LYS A 67 -4.35 -4.50 -26.08
C LYS A 67 -5.12 -3.30 -25.54
N ILE A 68 -5.03 -3.05 -24.23
CA ILE A 68 -5.73 -1.94 -23.56
C ILE A 68 -5.13 -0.59 -23.95
N THR A 69 -3.80 -0.52 -24.01
CA THR A 69 -3.07 0.74 -24.23
C THR A 69 -2.73 1.01 -25.69
N GLY A 70 -2.95 0.04 -26.59
CA GLY A 70 -2.50 0.11 -27.99
C GLY A 70 -0.98 -0.01 -28.13
N GLY A 71 -0.32 -0.70 -27.21
CA GLY A 71 1.13 -0.90 -27.20
C GLY A 71 1.94 0.36 -26.84
N ARG A 72 1.31 1.41 -26.32
CA ARG A 72 2.02 2.62 -25.90
C ARG A 72 2.65 2.44 -24.53
N VAL A 73 3.72 3.18 -24.28
CA VAL A 73 4.38 3.28 -22.97
C VAL A 73 3.54 4.17 -22.04
N TYR A 74 3.64 3.99 -20.75
CA TYR A 74 3.00 4.85 -19.74
C TYR A 74 3.36 6.33 -19.94
N ASP A 75 2.41 7.22 -19.67
CA ASP A 75 2.63 8.66 -19.77
C ASP A 75 3.46 9.20 -18.62
N LYS A 76 3.38 8.57 -17.45
CA LYS A 76 4.08 8.99 -16.24
C LYS A 76 4.38 7.81 -15.34
N ILE A 77 5.53 7.88 -14.67
CA ILE A 77 5.94 6.96 -13.62
C ILE A 77 6.14 7.75 -12.31
N ASN A 78 5.56 7.27 -11.23
CA ASN A 78 5.70 7.88 -9.90
C ASN A 78 6.12 6.82 -8.87
N ILE A 79 6.76 7.28 -7.78
CA ILE A 79 6.87 6.47 -6.58
C ILE A 79 5.50 6.44 -5.92
N GLY A 80 5.01 5.24 -5.64
CA GLY A 80 3.76 4.96 -4.97
C GLY A 80 3.95 4.13 -3.70
N GLY A 81 2.84 3.93 -3.00
CA GLY A 81 2.80 3.21 -1.74
C GLY A 81 2.76 4.12 -0.52
N PRO A 82 1.74 3.97 0.35
CA PRO A 82 1.53 4.88 1.48
C PRO A 82 2.68 4.87 2.49
N SER A 83 3.40 3.76 2.64
CA SER A 83 4.55 3.69 3.55
C SER A 83 5.69 4.59 3.06
N ILE A 84 6.25 4.29 1.90
CA ILE A 84 7.43 5.00 1.42
C ILE A 84 7.15 6.49 1.17
N VAL A 85 5.97 6.84 0.65
CA VAL A 85 5.61 8.23 0.39
C VAL A 85 5.51 9.04 1.69
N SER A 86 4.91 8.46 2.75
CA SER A 86 4.85 9.13 4.06
C SER A 86 6.24 9.32 4.69
N LEU A 87 7.11 8.31 4.56
CA LEU A 87 8.48 8.38 5.06
C LEU A 87 9.34 9.41 4.30
N ILE A 88 9.18 9.51 2.97
CA ILE A 88 9.85 10.55 2.17
C ILE A 88 9.43 11.94 2.64
N ASN A 89 8.12 12.17 2.81
CA ASN A 89 7.63 13.46 3.30
C ASN A 89 8.14 13.76 4.72
N ALA A 90 8.12 12.77 5.62
CA ALA A 90 8.66 12.93 6.97
C ALA A 90 10.15 13.27 6.94
N ALA A 91 10.94 12.57 6.13
CA ALA A 91 12.38 12.83 5.98
C ALA A 91 12.65 14.25 5.45
N GLN A 92 11.91 14.69 4.43
CA GLN A 92 12.05 16.05 3.87
C GLN A 92 11.69 17.15 4.88
N LEU A 93 10.62 16.95 5.66
CA LEU A 93 10.18 17.91 6.67
C LEU A 93 11.13 17.98 7.88
N THR A 94 11.88 16.92 8.15
CA THR A 94 12.76 16.81 9.32
C THR A 94 14.25 16.86 9.00
N GLU A 95 14.62 17.09 7.75
CA GLU A 95 16.01 17.04 7.27
C GLU A 95 17.01 17.87 8.11
N ASN A 96 16.56 18.99 8.68
CA ASN A 96 17.38 19.87 9.51
C ASN A 96 17.21 19.65 11.04
N ASN A 97 16.46 18.62 11.48
CA ASN A 97 15.98 18.48 12.86
C ASN A 97 16.58 17.28 13.61
N HIS A 98 17.80 16.86 13.32
CA HIS A 98 18.42 15.68 13.96
C HIS A 98 17.52 14.43 13.91
N CYS A 99 16.81 14.22 12.81
CA CYS A 99 15.99 13.05 12.56
C CYS A 99 16.60 12.20 11.43
N GLU A 100 16.59 10.90 11.59
CA GLU A 100 16.94 9.95 10.52
C GLU A 100 15.74 9.08 10.22
N VAL A 101 15.30 9.06 8.97
CA VAL A 101 14.20 8.23 8.51
C VAL A 101 14.78 7.08 7.67
N ARG A 102 14.51 5.86 8.08
CA ARG A 102 15.00 4.62 7.48
C ARG A 102 13.86 3.87 6.81
N PHE A 103 14.15 3.21 5.70
CA PHE A 103 13.20 2.32 5.04
C PHE A 103 13.79 0.92 4.87
N TYR A 104 12.94 -0.07 5.12
CA TYR A 104 13.20 -1.50 4.96
C TYR A 104 12.18 -2.07 3.97
N GLY A 105 12.63 -2.84 2.99
CA GLY A 105 11.73 -3.39 1.98
C GLY A 105 12.43 -4.19 0.89
N ARG A 106 11.64 -4.63 -0.08
CA ARG A 106 12.13 -5.39 -1.24
C ARG A 106 11.61 -4.79 -2.53
N GLY A 107 12.45 -4.76 -3.55
CA GLY A 107 12.12 -4.39 -4.93
C GLY A 107 12.51 -5.49 -5.90
N GLY A 108 12.01 -5.42 -7.13
CA GLY A 108 12.41 -6.33 -8.19
C GLY A 108 13.73 -5.93 -8.84
N ASN A 109 14.48 -6.90 -9.32
CA ASN A 109 15.70 -6.67 -10.10
C ASN A 109 15.37 -6.51 -11.60
N ASP A 110 14.45 -5.64 -11.91
CA ASP A 110 14.01 -5.27 -13.24
C ASP A 110 14.27 -3.78 -13.53
N GLU A 111 13.98 -3.31 -14.72
CA GLU A 111 14.20 -1.91 -15.13
C GLU A 111 13.42 -0.93 -14.24
N ILE A 112 12.18 -1.29 -13.88
CA ILE A 112 11.32 -0.46 -13.00
C ILE A 112 11.90 -0.42 -11.58
N GLY A 113 12.44 -1.53 -11.08
CA GLY A 113 13.10 -1.59 -9.77
C GLY A 113 14.37 -0.76 -9.71
N GLN A 114 15.16 -0.76 -10.77
CA GLN A 114 16.34 0.11 -10.87
C GLN A 114 15.96 1.59 -10.92
N TYR A 115 14.86 1.93 -11.62
CA TYR A 115 14.30 3.27 -11.59
C TYR A 115 13.85 3.67 -10.18
N LEU A 116 13.11 2.77 -9.49
CA LEU A 116 12.62 3.00 -8.13
C LEU A 116 13.79 3.22 -7.17
N LEU A 117 14.77 2.32 -7.17
CA LEU A 117 15.96 2.42 -6.32
C LEU A 117 16.73 3.73 -6.56
N THR A 118 16.93 4.10 -7.83
CA THR A 118 17.58 5.36 -8.22
C THR A 118 16.79 6.58 -7.74
N SER A 119 15.46 6.52 -7.82
CA SER A 119 14.58 7.61 -7.40
C SER A 119 14.53 7.76 -5.89
N LEU A 120 14.47 6.66 -5.15
CA LEU A 120 14.55 6.64 -3.69
C LEU A 120 15.90 7.18 -3.19
N GLY A 121 17.01 6.84 -3.87
CA GLY A 121 18.35 7.35 -3.55
C GLY A 121 18.52 8.87 -3.69
N LYS A 122 17.55 9.56 -4.33
CA LYS A 122 17.51 11.04 -4.42
C LYS A 122 16.71 11.67 -3.28
N THR A 123 16.11 10.88 -2.42
CA THR A 123 15.35 11.35 -1.25
C THR A 123 16.21 11.32 0.01
N PRO A 124 15.85 12.05 1.07
CA PRO A 124 16.59 11.99 2.34
C PRO A 124 16.35 10.70 3.15
N VAL A 125 15.55 9.75 2.64
CA VAL A 125 15.31 8.46 3.30
C VAL A 125 16.55 7.57 3.20
N VAL A 126 16.98 7.01 4.32
CA VAL A 126 18.07 6.02 4.36
C VAL A 126 17.51 4.66 4.01
N LEU A 127 17.95 4.10 2.89
CA LEU A 127 17.59 2.73 2.47
C LEU A 127 18.42 1.73 3.29
N LYS A 128 17.99 1.43 4.51
CA LYS A 128 18.79 0.67 5.48
C LYS A 128 18.90 -0.81 5.07
N ASP A 129 17.78 -1.43 4.72
CA ASP A 129 17.72 -2.77 4.16
C ASP A 129 16.67 -2.81 3.04
N TYR A 130 17.01 -2.22 1.90
CA TYR A 130 16.24 -2.30 0.68
C TYR A 130 17.01 -3.09 -0.36
N GLN A 131 16.56 -4.31 -0.64
CA GLN A 131 17.27 -5.23 -1.54
C GLN A 131 16.39 -5.55 -2.75
N LEU A 132 17.05 -5.78 -3.88
CA LEU A 132 16.41 -6.25 -5.10
C LEU A 132 16.39 -7.77 -5.13
N THR A 133 15.27 -8.35 -5.52
CA THR A 133 15.05 -9.80 -5.65
C THR A 133 14.74 -10.18 -7.09
N ASP A 134 14.67 -11.48 -7.39
CA ASP A 134 14.35 -11.96 -8.74
C ASP A 134 12.85 -11.81 -9.08
N ASN A 135 12.01 -11.46 -8.12
CA ASN A 135 10.61 -11.14 -8.37
C ASN A 135 10.46 -9.78 -9.08
N ARG A 136 9.31 -9.57 -9.72
CA ARG A 136 8.98 -8.28 -10.35
C ARG A 136 8.86 -7.18 -9.32
N THR A 137 9.19 -5.95 -9.71
CA THR A 137 8.97 -4.78 -8.85
C THR A 137 7.49 -4.62 -8.52
N PRO A 138 7.13 -4.37 -7.24
CA PRO A 138 5.76 -4.01 -6.87
C PRO A 138 5.30 -2.81 -7.68
N SER A 139 4.16 -2.90 -8.33
CA SER A 139 3.69 -1.85 -9.24
C SER A 139 2.18 -1.79 -9.32
N THR A 140 1.68 -0.62 -9.66
CA THR A 140 0.28 -0.40 -10.02
C THR A 140 0.21 0.24 -11.41
N VAL A 141 -0.42 -0.43 -12.36
CA VAL A 141 -0.83 0.20 -13.61
C VAL A 141 -2.13 0.97 -13.33
N VAL A 142 -2.11 2.27 -13.57
CA VAL A 142 -3.24 3.16 -13.39
C VAL A 142 -3.78 3.55 -14.76
N LEU A 143 -4.95 3.04 -15.10
CA LEU A 143 -5.70 3.44 -16.29
C LEU A 143 -6.60 4.61 -15.90
N SER A 144 -6.51 5.73 -16.60
CA SER A 144 -7.26 6.95 -16.27
C SER A 144 -8.09 7.41 -17.46
N ASP A 145 -9.40 7.56 -17.22
CA ASP A 145 -10.33 8.21 -18.15
C ASP A 145 -10.78 9.56 -17.55
N PRO A 146 -10.27 10.69 -18.06
CA PRO A 146 -10.65 12.01 -17.57
C PRO A 146 -12.07 12.42 -17.99
N THR A 147 -12.69 11.72 -18.94
CA THR A 147 -14.02 12.02 -19.47
C THR A 147 -15.14 11.19 -18.83
N TYR A 148 -14.77 10.14 -18.09
CA TYR A 148 -15.72 9.26 -17.42
C TYR A 148 -16.64 10.04 -16.47
N ASP A 149 -17.88 9.56 -16.30
CA ASP A 149 -18.88 10.17 -15.43
C ASP A 149 -19.05 11.69 -15.65
N ASN A 150 -19.42 12.06 -16.89
CA ASN A 150 -19.65 13.46 -17.29
C ASN A 150 -18.46 14.41 -17.09
N GLY A 151 -17.23 13.88 -17.17
CA GLY A 151 -16.00 14.66 -17.04
C GLY A 151 -15.49 14.81 -15.61
N HIS A 152 -16.06 14.09 -14.65
CA HIS A 152 -15.48 13.96 -13.31
C HIS A 152 -14.19 13.14 -13.34
N GLY A 153 -14.07 12.22 -14.29
CA GLY A 153 -12.94 11.35 -14.47
C GLY A 153 -12.91 10.20 -13.48
N GLU A 154 -12.33 9.08 -13.88
CA GLU A 154 -12.15 7.92 -13.01
C GLU A 154 -10.88 7.14 -13.38
N ARG A 155 -10.47 6.24 -12.49
CA ARG A 155 -9.30 5.37 -12.66
C ARG A 155 -9.66 3.93 -12.38
N MET A 156 -8.91 3.02 -13.00
CA MET A 156 -8.86 1.60 -12.66
C MET A 156 -7.42 1.23 -12.35
N PHE A 157 -7.23 0.26 -11.46
CA PHE A 157 -5.91 -0.07 -10.94
C PHE A 157 -5.62 -1.56 -11.13
N LEU A 158 -4.48 -1.87 -11.73
CA LEU A 158 -3.95 -3.23 -11.87
C LEU A 158 -2.68 -3.34 -11.03
N ASN A 159 -2.75 -4.06 -9.92
CA ASN A 159 -1.67 -4.13 -8.95
C ASN A 159 -0.90 -5.44 -9.05
N SER A 160 0.42 -5.36 -8.96
CA SER A 160 1.32 -6.49 -8.76
C SER A 160 2.01 -6.35 -7.40
N ILE A 161 1.86 -7.33 -6.53
CA ILE A 161 2.56 -7.38 -5.24
C ILE A 161 4.06 -7.65 -5.47
N GLY A 162 4.40 -8.53 -6.41
CA GLY A 162 5.78 -8.79 -6.82
C GLY A 162 6.72 -9.06 -5.65
N ALA A 163 7.87 -8.38 -5.63
CA ALA A 163 8.92 -8.52 -4.62
C ALA A 163 8.47 -8.13 -3.19
N ALA A 164 7.30 -7.50 -2.99
CA ALA A 164 6.78 -7.29 -1.65
C ALA A 164 6.44 -8.62 -0.93
N TRP A 165 6.23 -9.73 -1.67
CA TRP A 165 6.15 -11.08 -1.11
C TRP A 165 7.45 -11.53 -0.46
N ASP A 166 8.60 -11.03 -0.90
CA ASP A 166 9.92 -11.42 -0.37
C ASP A 166 10.29 -10.63 0.89
N CYS A 167 9.45 -9.67 1.30
CA CYS A 167 9.66 -8.90 2.52
C CYS A 167 9.06 -9.65 3.71
N THR A 168 9.92 -10.26 4.53
CA THR A 168 9.54 -11.14 5.64
C THR A 168 9.97 -10.57 7.01
N PRO A 169 9.31 -10.97 8.12
CA PRO A 169 9.61 -10.47 9.47
C PRO A 169 11.05 -10.66 9.94
N ASP A 170 11.71 -11.74 9.52
CA ASP A 170 13.10 -12.07 9.90
C ASP A 170 14.14 -11.09 9.31
N GLN A 171 13.75 -10.32 8.32
CA GLN A 171 14.58 -9.26 7.72
C GLN A 171 14.52 -7.95 8.51
N LEU A 172 13.58 -7.82 9.46
CA LEU A 172 13.52 -6.71 10.39
C LEU A 172 14.40 -7.04 11.61
N ASP A 173 15.67 -6.70 11.47
CA ASP A 173 16.70 -6.94 12.48
C ASP A 173 16.53 -6.07 13.74
N ASP A 174 17.47 -6.16 14.66
CA ASP A 174 17.44 -5.35 15.88
C ASP A 174 17.59 -3.85 15.59
N ASP A 175 18.31 -3.46 14.53
CA ASP A 175 18.45 -2.07 14.10
C ASP A 175 17.09 -1.43 13.72
N PHE A 176 16.15 -2.22 13.15
CA PHE A 176 14.80 -1.75 12.88
C PHE A 176 14.05 -1.36 14.15
N PHE A 177 14.18 -2.18 15.20
CA PHE A 177 13.51 -1.99 16.48
C PHE A 177 14.31 -1.10 17.46
N ASP A 178 15.56 -0.77 17.13
CA ASP A 178 16.38 0.17 17.89
C ASP A 178 16.14 1.60 17.41
N SER A 179 14.87 1.97 17.41
CA SER A 179 14.31 3.20 16.86
C SER A 179 13.35 3.86 17.85
N ASN A 180 13.25 5.20 17.80
CA ASN A 180 12.27 5.93 18.59
C ASN A 180 10.85 5.69 18.08
N ILE A 181 10.70 5.60 16.76
CA ILE A 181 9.42 5.43 16.08
C ILE A 181 9.55 4.31 15.04
N VAL A 182 8.62 3.38 15.03
CA VAL A 182 8.47 2.40 13.95
C VAL A 182 7.17 2.60 13.20
N VAL A 183 7.22 2.50 11.87
CA VAL A 183 6.10 2.71 10.96
C VAL A 183 5.84 1.44 10.17
N PHE A 184 4.65 0.88 10.30
CA PHE A 184 4.13 -0.21 9.49
C PHE A 184 3.09 0.36 8.52
N GLY A 185 3.48 0.55 7.26
CA GLY A 185 2.68 1.33 6.31
C GLY A 185 2.12 0.52 5.16
N GLY A 186 0.78 0.54 4.97
CA GLY A 186 0.13 -0.14 3.86
C GLY A 186 0.48 -1.63 3.79
N THR A 187 0.55 -2.29 4.93
CA THR A 187 1.07 -3.65 5.07
C THR A 187 0.24 -4.70 4.34
N ALA A 188 -1.04 -4.45 4.07
CA ALA A 188 -1.89 -5.37 3.29
C ALA A 188 -1.32 -5.67 1.88
N LEU A 189 -0.46 -4.79 1.35
CA LEU A 189 0.30 -5.01 0.11
C LEU A 189 1.73 -5.55 0.36
N VAL A 190 2.06 -5.93 1.60
CA VAL A 190 3.30 -6.62 2.00
C VAL A 190 2.91 -7.83 2.86
N PRO A 191 2.47 -8.93 2.23
CA PRO A 191 1.68 -9.97 2.89
C PRO A 191 2.31 -10.56 4.14
N HIS A 192 3.60 -10.91 4.10
CA HIS A 192 4.25 -11.51 5.26
C HIS A 192 4.42 -10.55 6.44
N ILE A 193 4.59 -9.25 6.17
CA ILE A 193 4.61 -8.24 7.25
C ILE A 193 3.21 -8.06 7.83
N HIS A 194 2.18 -8.03 6.98
CA HIS A 194 0.79 -7.88 7.40
C HIS A 194 0.33 -9.06 8.28
N ASP A 195 0.59 -10.27 7.81
CA ASP A 195 0.13 -11.50 8.45
C ASP A 195 0.86 -11.79 9.79
N ASN A 196 1.98 -11.10 10.07
CA ASN A 196 2.76 -11.19 11.32
C ASN A 196 2.81 -9.86 12.09
N LEU A 197 1.92 -8.92 11.80
CA LEU A 197 1.99 -7.56 12.34
C LEU A 197 1.83 -7.50 13.86
N THR A 198 1.02 -8.38 14.47
CA THR A 198 0.83 -8.43 15.93
C THR A 198 2.16 -8.72 16.65
N GLU A 199 2.91 -9.71 16.19
CA GLU A 199 4.20 -10.06 16.80
C GLU A 199 5.26 -8.97 16.56
N LEU A 200 5.26 -8.34 15.39
CA LEU A 200 6.14 -7.20 15.09
C LEU A 200 5.83 -6.00 15.99
N LEU A 201 4.57 -5.68 16.21
CA LEU A 201 4.15 -4.63 17.14
C LEU A 201 4.54 -4.96 18.59
N LYS A 202 4.38 -6.21 19.04
CA LYS A 202 4.85 -6.64 20.37
C LYS A 202 6.36 -6.44 20.52
N LYS A 203 7.14 -6.83 19.50
CA LYS A 203 8.61 -6.64 19.50
C LYS A 203 8.94 -5.14 19.59
N ALA A 204 8.29 -4.28 18.80
CA ALA A 204 8.48 -2.84 18.83
C ALA A 204 8.15 -2.23 20.20
N LYS A 205 7.00 -2.60 20.79
CA LYS A 205 6.61 -2.12 22.13
C LYS A 205 7.57 -2.60 23.21
N SER A 206 8.10 -3.81 23.15
CA SER A 206 9.08 -4.34 24.11
C SER A 206 10.42 -3.57 24.06
N ARG A 207 10.74 -2.94 22.93
CA ARG A 207 11.92 -2.07 22.73
C ARG A 207 11.64 -0.59 23.05
N GLY A 208 10.41 -0.25 23.45
CA GLY A 208 10.02 1.13 23.78
C GLY A 208 9.71 2.02 22.58
N CYS A 209 9.55 1.46 21.38
CA CYS A 209 9.23 2.24 20.19
C CYS A 209 7.81 2.83 20.28
N PHE A 210 7.64 4.05 19.73
CA PHE A 210 6.34 4.57 19.36
C PHE A 210 5.91 3.92 18.04
N THR A 211 4.73 3.31 18.01
CA THR A 211 4.26 2.50 16.89
C THR A 211 3.22 3.24 16.05
N ILE A 212 3.48 3.38 14.76
CA ILE A 212 2.55 3.96 13.79
C ILE A 212 2.13 2.88 12.81
N VAL A 213 0.83 2.74 12.59
CA VAL A 213 0.28 1.92 11.51
C VAL A 213 -0.57 2.81 10.61
N ASN A 214 -0.24 2.86 9.33
CA ASN A 214 -1.15 3.39 8.32
C ASN A 214 -1.64 2.27 7.41
N THR A 215 -2.92 2.28 7.11
CA THR A 215 -3.58 1.21 6.37
C THR A 215 -3.57 1.46 4.86
N VAL A 216 -3.95 0.46 4.13
CA VAL A 216 -4.30 0.48 2.71
C VAL A 216 -5.41 -0.54 2.52
N PHE A 217 -6.21 -0.40 1.49
CA PHE A 217 -7.30 -1.33 1.20
C PHE A 217 -6.78 -2.77 1.13
N ASP A 218 -7.35 -3.65 1.96
CA ASP A 218 -6.95 -5.06 2.06
C ASP A 218 -7.72 -5.93 1.06
N PHE A 219 -7.26 -5.91 -0.18
CA PHE A 219 -7.89 -6.66 -1.26
C PHE A 219 -7.89 -8.17 -1.03
N ARG A 220 -6.85 -8.72 -0.39
CA ARG A 220 -6.75 -10.18 -0.11
C ARG A 220 -7.88 -10.63 0.81
N ASN A 221 -8.06 -9.93 1.93
CA ASN A 221 -9.11 -10.27 2.88
C ASN A 221 -10.51 -9.88 2.39
N GLU A 222 -10.65 -8.77 1.66
CA GLU A 222 -11.91 -8.39 1.02
C GLU A 222 -12.38 -9.46 0.04
N LYS A 223 -11.49 -9.98 -0.81
CA LYS A 223 -11.82 -11.05 -1.74
C LYS A 223 -12.11 -12.38 -1.05
N ALA A 224 -11.29 -12.74 -0.06
CA ALA A 224 -11.46 -14.00 0.65
C ALA A 224 -12.81 -14.10 1.38
N ASN A 225 -13.27 -13.01 1.98
CA ASN A 225 -14.56 -12.91 2.63
C ASN A 225 -15.04 -11.46 2.80
N PRO A 226 -15.76 -10.89 1.83
CA PRO A 226 -16.19 -9.49 1.84
C PRO A 226 -17.20 -9.16 2.96
N SER A 227 -17.76 -10.15 3.64
CA SER A 227 -18.67 -9.96 4.77
C SER A 227 -17.97 -9.96 6.13
N LYS A 228 -16.70 -10.38 6.19
CA LYS A 228 -15.91 -10.43 7.41
C LYS A 228 -15.12 -9.12 7.56
N LYS A 229 -14.96 -8.66 8.81
CA LYS A 229 -14.05 -7.54 9.06
C LYS A 229 -12.61 -7.94 8.70
N TRP A 230 -11.85 -6.98 8.20
CA TRP A 230 -10.45 -7.22 7.91
C TRP A 230 -9.62 -7.41 9.18
N PRO A 231 -8.64 -8.30 9.16
CA PRO A 231 -7.68 -8.38 10.25
C PRO A 231 -6.69 -7.21 10.18
N ILE A 232 -6.02 -6.94 11.31
CA ILE A 232 -4.82 -6.12 11.35
C ILE A 232 -3.73 -6.92 12.06
N GLY A 233 -2.97 -7.69 11.29
CA GLY A 233 -2.11 -8.75 11.80
C GLY A 233 -2.88 -10.03 12.13
N GLU A 234 -2.34 -10.83 13.04
CA GLU A 234 -2.86 -12.14 13.39
C GLU A 234 -4.20 -12.09 14.14
N ASN A 235 -4.43 -11.02 14.89
CA ASN A 235 -5.64 -10.85 15.71
C ASN A 235 -5.81 -9.41 16.21
N ASP A 236 -6.91 -9.15 16.92
CA ASP A 236 -7.26 -7.82 17.44
C ASP A 236 -6.33 -7.30 18.54
N ASP A 237 -5.44 -8.11 19.09
CA ASP A 237 -4.44 -7.65 20.04
C ASP A 237 -3.48 -6.62 19.45
N SER A 238 -3.38 -6.56 18.11
CA SER A 238 -2.62 -5.52 17.41
C SER A 238 -3.05 -4.12 17.78
N TYR A 239 -4.34 -3.88 17.92
CA TYR A 239 -4.87 -2.53 18.15
C TYR A 239 -4.31 -1.86 19.40
N GLN A 240 -4.24 -2.58 20.52
CA GLN A 240 -3.71 -2.03 21.79
C GLN A 240 -2.19 -1.77 21.77
N LEU A 241 -1.51 -2.25 20.73
CA LEU A 241 -0.07 -2.07 20.52
C LEU A 241 0.22 -0.90 19.56
N ILE A 242 -0.81 -0.24 19.03
CA ILE A 242 -0.70 0.86 18.07
C ILE A 242 -0.85 2.19 18.82
N ASP A 243 0.20 3.01 18.78
CA ASP A 243 0.15 4.36 19.36
C ASP A 243 -0.55 5.34 18.43
N LEU A 244 -0.39 5.19 17.10
CA LEU A 244 -1.09 6.00 16.11
C LEU A 244 -1.57 5.11 14.95
N LEU A 245 -2.88 5.01 14.79
CA LEU A 245 -3.52 4.41 13.62
C LEU A 245 -3.98 5.50 12.65
N ILE A 246 -3.57 5.37 11.40
CA ILE A 246 -4.00 6.26 10.30
C ILE A 246 -4.71 5.40 9.27
N THR A 247 -5.97 5.71 8.99
CA THR A 247 -6.82 4.93 8.09
C THR A 247 -7.77 5.87 7.34
N ASP A 248 -8.32 5.44 6.23
CA ASP A 248 -9.46 6.14 5.64
C ASP A 248 -10.80 5.63 6.20
N GLN A 249 -11.89 6.29 5.82
CA GLN A 249 -13.21 5.95 6.33
C GLN A 249 -13.68 4.56 5.88
N GLU A 250 -13.42 4.17 4.64
CA GLU A 250 -13.81 2.86 4.11
C GLU A 250 -13.02 1.75 4.82
N GLU A 251 -11.71 1.91 4.91
CA GLU A 251 -10.85 0.97 5.62
C GLU A 251 -11.22 0.86 7.10
N ALA A 252 -11.56 2.00 7.75
CA ALA A 252 -12.04 2.01 9.13
C ALA A 252 -13.33 1.19 9.30
N PHE A 253 -14.26 1.25 8.35
CA PHE A 253 -15.46 0.41 8.37
C PHE A 253 -15.12 -1.06 8.21
N ARG A 254 -14.22 -1.40 7.31
CA ARG A 254 -13.77 -2.77 7.08
C ARG A 254 -13.04 -3.37 8.27
N LEU A 255 -12.12 -2.62 8.86
CA LEU A 255 -11.34 -3.05 10.04
C LEU A 255 -12.22 -3.19 11.30
N SER A 256 -13.19 -2.31 11.48
CA SER A 256 -14.07 -2.36 12.65
C SER A 256 -15.28 -3.28 12.48
N GLY A 257 -15.65 -3.62 11.24
CA GLY A 257 -16.91 -4.28 10.92
C GLY A 257 -18.14 -3.40 11.15
N ARG A 258 -17.97 -2.08 11.23
CA ARG A 258 -19.02 -1.08 11.43
C ARG A 258 -19.36 -0.38 10.12
N LYS A 259 -20.55 0.24 10.08
CA LYS A 259 -21.02 0.97 8.89
C LYS A 259 -21.19 2.46 9.15
N ASP A 260 -20.91 2.92 10.35
CA ASP A 260 -21.01 4.31 10.79
C ASP A 260 -19.67 4.76 11.37
N ALA A 261 -19.25 5.98 11.04
CA ALA A 261 -17.95 6.52 11.44
C ALA A 261 -17.80 6.62 12.96
N THR A 262 -18.87 7.01 13.67
CA THR A 262 -18.85 7.12 15.14
C THR A 262 -18.69 5.75 15.79
N GLU A 263 -19.37 4.73 15.26
CA GLU A 263 -19.24 3.36 15.76
C GLU A 263 -17.86 2.76 15.45
N ALA A 264 -17.30 3.04 14.28
CA ALA A 264 -15.95 2.63 13.91
C ALA A 264 -14.90 3.27 14.83
N ILE A 265 -15.01 4.57 15.10
CA ILE A 265 -14.11 5.27 16.03
C ILE A 265 -14.25 4.68 17.45
N ARG A 266 -15.46 4.42 17.93
CA ARG A 266 -15.68 3.77 19.24
C ARG A 266 -15.01 2.39 19.31
N PHE A 267 -15.14 1.59 18.24
CA PHE A 267 -14.46 0.29 18.18
C PHE A 267 -12.96 0.44 18.42
N PHE A 268 -12.26 1.36 17.73
CA PHE A 268 -10.81 1.54 17.93
C PHE A 268 -10.45 2.05 19.32
N ILE A 269 -11.28 2.91 19.92
CA ILE A 269 -11.12 3.37 21.30
C ILE A 269 -11.27 2.18 22.28
N ASP A 270 -12.29 1.33 22.09
CA ASP A 270 -12.53 0.14 22.92
C ASP A 270 -11.39 -0.88 22.78
N GLN A 271 -10.80 -0.98 21.58
CA GLN A 271 -9.60 -1.77 21.31
C GLN A 271 -8.30 -1.11 21.83
N LYS A 272 -8.37 0.05 22.48
CA LYS A 272 -7.25 0.77 23.10
C LYS A 272 -6.19 1.29 22.13
N VAL A 273 -6.55 1.61 20.91
CA VAL A 273 -5.69 2.42 20.02
C VAL A 273 -5.45 3.77 20.70
N SER A 274 -4.17 4.17 20.87
CA SER A 274 -3.85 5.37 21.66
C SER A 274 -4.24 6.66 20.93
N SER A 275 -4.04 6.71 19.62
CA SER A 275 -4.41 7.87 18.77
C SER A 275 -4.92 7.37 17.42
N LEU A 276 -5.91 8.06 16.86
CA LEU A 276 -6.55 7.67 15.61
C LEU A 276 -6.72 8.88 14.68
N ILE A 277 -6.35 8.71 13.42
CA ILE A 277 -6.67 9.62 12.34
C ILE A 277 -7.51 8.85 11.31
N VAL A 278 -8.74 9.28 11.09
CA VAL A 278 -9.60 8.78 10.02
C VAL A 278 -9.72 9.86 8.96
N THR A 279 -9.16 9.63 7.78
CA THR A 279 -9.32 10.54 6.65
C THR A 279 -10.64 10.25 5.94
N ASN A 280 -11.30 11.31 5.50
CA ASN A 280 -12.52 11.21 4.72
C ASN A 280 -12.35 12.07 3.47
N ALA A 281 -12.31 11.45 2.30
CA ALA A 281 -12.32 12.20 1.05
C ALA A 281 -13.66 12.98 0.97
N PRO A 282 -13.66 14.22 0.46
CA PRO A 282 -14.90 14.93 0.24
C PRO A 282 -15.83 14.07 -0.62
N ASN A 283 -17.08 13.94 -0.19
CA ASN A 283 -18.10 13.27 -0.98
C ASN A 283 -18.12 13.90 -2.37
N ARG A 284 -17.76 13.12 -3.38
CA ARG A 284 -17.84 13.52 -4.77
C ARG A 284 -19.27 13.52 -5.26
#